data_f80f864cf387f28308514ff9bf75aff3
#
_entry.id   f80f864cf387f28308514ff9bf75aff3
#
_cell.length_a   1.000
_cell.length_b   1.000
_cell.length_c   1.000
_cell.angle_alpha   90.00
_cell.angle_beta   90.00
_cell.angle_gamma   90.00
#
_symmetry.space_group_name_H-M   'P 1'
#
loop_
_entity.id
_entity.type
_entity.pdbx_description
1 polymer ?
#
loop_
_entity_poly.entity_id
_entity_poly.type
_entity_poly.pdbx_seq_one_letter_code
_entity_poly.pdbx_strand_id
1 'polypeptide(L)'
;ALYPPAGKEDKWETEKLLSREASDVACCDLDGDGQDELVIIEGFHGNLVTVNKWTDGGFQTVWSTPVTFGHALWCGEIAGKRCLITGHRREGMELTLFDFTEDSRNPARLTTGNGGPSQICVCPNENGAEILSADRERGQAVLYTVTAEK
;
A
#
# COMPACT_ATOMS: atom_id res chain seq x y z
N ALA A 1 -12.93 11.71 -2.63
CA ALA A 1 -13.21 12.00 -1.21
C ALA A 1 -14.71 11.87 -0.94
N LEU A 2 -15.07 11.65 0.33
CA LEU A 2 -16.43 11.58 0.81
C LEU A 2 -16.63 12.65 1.89
N TYR A 3 -17.65 13.48 1.74
CA TYR A 3 -17.99 14.52 2.70
C TYR A 3 -19.31 14.16 3.38
N PRO A 4 -19.38 14.19 4.74
CA PRO A 4 -20.58 13.83 5.45
C PRO A 4 -21.70 14.82 5.15
N PRO A 5 -22.95 14.35 5.05
CA PRO A 5 -24.10 15.21 4.80
C PRO A 5 -24.39 16.14 5.99
N ALA A 6 -24.90 17.33 5.71
CA ALA A 6 -25.29 18.30 6.74
C ALA A 6 -26.54 17.86 7.51
N GLY A 7 -27.42 17.04 6.91
CA GLY A 7 -28.66 16.53 7.49
C GLY A 7 -28.81 15.01 7.33
N LYS A 8 -29.72 14.41 8.11
CA LYS A 8 -29.94 12.94 8.13
C LYS A 8 -30.49 12.36 6.82
N GLU A 9 -31.12 13.19 5.99
CA GLU A 9 -31.74 12.79 4.73
C GLU A 9 -30.86 13.15 3.51
N ASP A 10 -29.77 13.90 3.71
CA ASP A 10 -28.87 14.30 2.66
C ASP A 10 -27.98 13.14 2.24
N LYS A 11 -27.52 13.17 1.00
CA LYS A 11 -26.56 12.19 0.47
C LYS A 11 -25.14 12.67 0.76
N TRP A 12 -24.23 11.70 0.88
CA TRP A 12 -22.80 11.97 0.92
C TRP A 12 -22.36 12.63 -0.39
N GLU A 13 -21.63 13.71 -0.30
CA GLU A 13 -20.95 14.30 -1.44
C GLU A 13 -19.70 13.50 -1.78
N THR A 14 -19.42 13.33 -3.06
CA THR A 14 -18.27 12.59 -3.56
C THR A 14 -17.43 13.45 -4.45
N GLU A 15 -16.13 13.36 -4.29
CA GLU A 15 -15.16 14.00 -5.17
C GLU A 15 -14.30 12.94 -5.85
N LYS A 16 -14.15 13.07 -7.17
CA LYS A 16 -13.29 12.20 -7.95
C LYS A 16 -11.85 12.72 -7.91
N LEU A 17 -10.98 12.02 -7.21
CA LEU A 17 -9.58 12.41 -7.04
C LEU A 17 -8.71 12.09 -8.27
N LEU A 18 -8.96 10.93 -8.90
CA LEU A 18 -8.20 10.44 -10.05
C LEU A 18 -9.12 9.80 -11.09
N SER A 19 -8.70 9.85 -12.36
CA SER A 19 -9.41 9.26 -13.51
C SER A 19 -8.61 8.08 -14.09
N ARG A 20 -8.29 7.10 -13.26
CA ARG A 20 -7.64 5.86 -13.66
C ARG A 20 -8.22 4.67 -12.89
N GLU A 21 -8.02 3.47 -13.43
CA GLU A 21 -8.47 2.26 -12.75
C GLU A 21 -7.68 2.05 -11.47
N ALA A 22 -8.37 1.68 -10.40
CA ALA A 22 -7.78 1.36 -9.10
C ALA A 22 -8.44 0.09 -8.56
N SER A 23 -7.64 -0.89 -8.17
CA SER A 23 -8.13 -2.12 -7.53
C SER A 23 -7.97 -2.10 -6.01
N ASP A 24 -7.00 -1.34 -5.51
CA ASP A 24 -6.80 -1.11 -4.07
C ASP A 24 -6.16 0.25 -3.83
N VAL A 25 -6.41 0.85 -2.65
CA VAL A 25 -5.89 2.16 -2.27
C VAL A 25 -5.49 2.19 -0.79
N ALA A 26 -4.44 2.96 -0.49
CA ALA A 26 -4.00 3.26 0.86
C ALA A 26 -3.49 4.72 0.93
N CYS A 27 -3.41 5.30 2.12
CA CYS A 27 -2.87 6.65 2.33
C CYS A 27 -1.92 6.64 3.51
N CYS A 28 -0.77 7.24 3.37
CA CYS A 28 0.13 7.57 4.47
C CYS A 28 1.24 8.52 3.99
N ASP A 29 1.87 9.22 4.93
CA ASP A 29 3.04 10.04 4.69
C ASP A 29 4.28 9.15 4.46
N LEU A 30 4.63 8.92 3.18
CA LEU A 30 5.77 8.07 2.80
C LEU A 30 7.06 8.87 2.64
N ASP A 31 7.01 10.15 2.32
CA ASP A 31 8.21 10.97 2.13
C ASP A 31 8.59 11.81 3.38
N GLY A 32 7.72 11.86 4.39
CA GLY A 32 7.99 12.49 5.68
C GLY A 32 7.77 14.00 5.68
N ASP A 33 6.96 14.52 4.78
CA ASP A 33 6.66 15.96 4.70
C ASP A 33 5.41 16.37 5.52
N GLY A 34 4.74 15.40 6.12
CA GLY A 34 3.54 15.60 6.95
C GLY A 34 2.23 15.61 6.15
N GLN A 35 2.26 15.28 4.85
CA GLN A 35 1.08 15.09 4.02
C GLN A 35 1.04 13.65 3.50
N ASP A 36 -0.15 13.05 3.55
CA ASP A 36 -0.31 11.68 3.07
C ASP A 36 -0.23 11.60 1.54
N GLU A 37 0.57 10.67 1.03
CA GLU A 37 0.50 10.21 -0.35
C GLU A 37 -0.66 9.24 -0.55
N LEU A 38 -1.24 9.27 -1.75
CA LEU A 38 -2.22 8.30 -2.20
C LEU A 38 -1.52 7.16 -2.94
N VAL A 39 -1.53 5.98 -2.35
CA VAL A 39 -0.97 4.76 -2.94
C VAL A 39 -2.06 3.97 -3.63
N ILE A 40 -1.81 3.50 -4.85
CA ILE A 40 -2.82 2.82 -5.67
C ILE A 40 -2.20 1.58 -6.32
N ILE A 41 -2.93 0.47 -6.30
CA ILE A 41 -2.73 -0.62 -7.27
C ILE A 41 -3.57 -0.31 -8.50
N GLU A 42 -2.93 0.01 -9.62
CA GLU A 42 -3.59 0.42 -10.86
C GLU A 42 -3.96 -0.76 -11.74
N GLY A 43 -5.17 -0.68 -12.32
CA GLY A 43 -5.79 -1.70 -13.14
C GLY A 43 -6.57 -2.76 -12.34
N PHE A 44 -7.51 -3.42 -13.02
CA PHE A 44 -8.20 -4.58 -12.47
C PHE A 44 -7.22 -5.76 -12.40
N HIS A 45 -7.00 -6.33 -11.20
CA HIS A 45 -5.89 -7.23 -10.91
C HIS A 45 -4.53 -6.61 -11.29
N GLY A 46 -4.25 -5.44 -10.74
CA GLY A 46 -3.28 -4.46 -11.18
C GLY A 46 -1.87 -4.97 -11.47
N ASN A 47 -1.22 -4.28 -12.37
CA ASN A 47 0.15 -4.55 -12.79
C ASN A 47 1.13 -3.43 -12.43
N LEU A 48 0.67 -2.40 -11.76
CA LEU A 48 1.45 -1.25 -11.33
C LEU A 48 1.00 -0.78 -9.95
N VAL A 49 1.95 -0.51 -9.07
CA VAL A 49 1.72 0.26 -7.84
C VAL A 49 2.28 1.65 -8.04
N THR A 50 1.48 2.67 -7.71
CA THR A 50 1.89 4.07 -7.79
C THR A 50 1.74 4.76 -6.45
N VAL A 51 2.69 5.63 -6.12
CA VAL A 51 2.64 6.60 -5.02
C VAL A 51 2.39 7.96 -5.63
N ASN A 52 1.31 8.62 -5.21
CA ASN A 52 0.85 9.85 -5.79
C ASN A 52 0.77 10.94 -4.73
N LYS A 53 1.49 12.04 -4.95
CA LYS A 53 1.54 13.20 -4.07
C LYS A 53 0.61 14.29 -4.56
N TRP A 54 -0.09 14.95 -3.63
CA TRP A 54 -0.88 16.14 -3.97
C TRP A 54 0.04 17.32 -4.27
N THR A 55 -0.24 18.00 -5.37
CA THR A 55 0.44 19.23 -5.80
C THR A 55 -0.60 20.27 -6.19
N ASP A 56 -0.20 21.50 -6.53
CA ASP A 56 -1.10 22.59 -6.91
C ASP A 56 -2.05 22.28 -8.09
N GLY A 57 -1.81 21.22 -8.80
CA GLY A 57 -2.62 20.79 -9.96
C GLY A 57 -3.35 19.46 -9.77
N GLY A 58 -3.31 18.86 -8.57
CA GLY A 58 -3.86 17.54 -8.28
C GLY A 58 -2.80 16.50 -7.97
N PHE A 59 -3.20 15.22 -7.93
CA PHE A 59 -2.28 14.12 -7.65
C PHE A 59 -1.32 13.87 -8.82
N GLN A 60 -0.02 13.82 -8.50
CA GLN A 60 1.06 13.46 -9.44
C GLN A 60 1.78 12.21 -8.94
N THR A 61 2.06 11.27 -9.84
CA THR A 61 2.84 10.07 -9.51
C THR A 61 4.30 10.45 -9.26
N VAL A 62 4.78 10.19 -8.05
CA VAL A 62 6.16 10.49 -7.62
C VAL A 62 7.04 9.25 -7.59
N TRP A 63 6.43 8.06 -7.46
CA TRP A 63 7.12 6.78 -7.51
C TRP A 63 6.19 5.70 -8.04
N SER A 64 6.75 4.65 -8.64
CA SER A 64 6.00 3.49 -9.10
C SER A 64 6.85 2.23 -9.18
N THR A 65 6.21 1.06 -9.06
CA THR A 65 6.83 -0.24 -9.28
C THR A 65 5.87 -1.20 -9.97
N PRO A 66 6.36 -2.03 -10.91
CA PRO A 66 5.54 -3.07 -11.50
C PRO A 66 5.22 -4.16 -10.46
N VAL A 67 4.01 -4.68 -10.54
CA VAL A 67 3.55 -5.86 -9.81
C VAL A 67 2.80 -6.78 -10.77
N THR A 68 2.73 -8.08 -10.46
CA THR A 68 2.00 -9.02 -11.31
C THR A 68 0.78 -9.54 -10.58
N PHE A 69 -0.40 -9.10 -11.02
CA PHE A 69 -1.64 -9.45 -10.37
C PHE A 69 -1.70 -8.96 -8.91
N GLY A 70 -1.46 -7.64 -8.71
CA GLY A 70 -1.46 -6.98 -7.41
C GLY A 70 -2.82 -7.06 -6.72
N HIS A 71 -2.81 -7.40 -5.43
CA HIS A 71 -4.02 -7.63 -4.66
C HIS A 71 -3.98 -7.15 -3.22
N ALA A 72 -2.82 -7.11 -2.61
CA ALA A 72 -2.67 -6.68 -1.23
C ALA A 72 -1.86 -5.39 -1.17
N LEU A 73 -2.35 -4.42 -0.41
CA LEU A 73 -1.74 -3.12 -0.24
C LEU A 73 -1.86 -2.67 1.21
N TRP A 74 -0.80 -2.13 1.75
CA TRP A 74 -0.78 -1.44 3.03
C TRP A 74 0.36 -0.42 3.04
N CYS A 75 0.15 0.73 3.66
CA CYS A 75 1.24 1.66 3.97
C CYS A 75 1.08 2.27 5.36
N GLY A 76 2.19 2.69 5.95
CA GLY A 76 2.25 3.23 7.29
C GLY A 76 3.62 3.10 7.92
N GLU A 77 3.72 3.26 9.23
CA GLU A 77 4.97 3.19 9.95
C GLU A 77 5.17 1.81 10.60
N ILE A 78 6.37 1.24 10.46
CA ILE A 78 6.83 0.03 11.14
C ILE A 78 8.17 0.34 11.82
N ALA A 79 8.19 0.31 13.14
CA ALA A 79 9.37 0.59 13.97
C ALA A 79 10.12 1.88 13.57
N GLY A 80 9.38 2.98 13.37
CA GLY A 80 9.93 4.29 12.97
C GLY A 80 10.30 4.41 11.49
N LYS A 81 10.00 3.41 10.67
CA LYS A 81 10.26 3.42 9.23
C LYS A 81 8.97 3.59 8.45
N ARG A 82 8.98 4.46 7.44
CA ARG A 82 7.86 4.68 6.53
C ARG A 82 7.83 3.60 5.46
N CYS A 83 6.82 2.74 5.52
CA CYS A 83 6.76 1.50 4.77
C CYS A 83 5.53 1.43 3.87
N LEU A 84 5.73 0.84 2.70
CA LEU A 84 4.70 0.38 1.80
C LEU A 84 4.84 -1.14 1.65
N ILE A 85 3.74 -1.88 1.79
CA ILE A 85 3.72 -3.33 1.56
C ILE A 85 2.78 -3.62 0.41
N THR A 86 3.26 -4.39 -0.56
CA THR A 86 2.47 -4.88 -1.69
C THR A 86 2.52 -6.39 -1.76
N GLY A 87 1.40 -6.99 -2.16
CA GLY A 87 1.32 -8.42 -2.41
C GLY A 87 0.78 -8.71 -3.80
N HIS A 88 1.39 -9.67 -4.49
CA HIS A 88 0.94 -10.08 -5.81
C HIS A 88 0.87 -11.60 -5.95
N ARG A 89 -0.11 -12.06 -6.75
CA ARG A 89 -0.57 -13.46 -6.78
C ARG A 89 0.00 -14.27 -7.93
N ARG A 90 0.75 -13.66 -8.86
CA ARG A 90 1.38 -14.34 -10.02
C ARG A 90 2.84 -13.95 -10.12
N GLU A 91 3.61 -14.75 -10.89
CA GLU A 91 5.02 -14.49 -11.21
C GLU A 91 5.86 -14.15 -9.98
N GLY A 92 6.08 -15.15 -9.12
CA GLY A 92 6.83 -15.01 -7.87
C GLY A 92 5.94 -15.10 -6.63
N MET A 93 4.67 -14.68 -6.71
CA MET A 93 3.73 -14.71 -5.58
C MET A 93 4.35 -14.10 -4.32
N GLU A 94 4.78 -12.86 -4.42
CA GLU A 94 5.59 -12.19 -3.41
C GLU A 94 4.76 -11.29 -2.50
N LEU A 95 5.20 -11.18 -1.26
CA LEU A 95 4.94 -10.04 -0.39
C LEU A 95 6.21 -9.20 -0.37
N THR A 96 6.10 -7.93 -0.71
CA THR A 96 7.23 -7.00 -0.79
C THR A 96 6.99 -5.80 0.10
N LEU A 97 7.96 -5.50 0.96
CA LEU A 97 8.04 -4.28 1.75
C LEU A 97 9.03 -3.33 1.09
N PHE A 98 8.64 -2.06 0.97
CA PHE A 98 9.46 -0.95 0.56
C PHE A 98 9.62 0.02 1.73
N ASP A 99 10.86 0.34 2.09
CA ASP A 99 11.20 1.33 3.13
C ASP A 99 11.57 2.66 2.47
N PHE A 100 10.72 3.68 2.66
CA PHE A 100 10.85 5.02 2.08
C PHE A 100 11.60 6.00 3.00
N THR A 101 12.09 5.54 4.15
CA THR A 101 12.63 6.43 5.19
C THR A 101 13.84 7.23 4.75
N GLU A 102 14.81 6.57 4.12
CA GLU A 102 16.09 7.20 3.72
C GLU A 102 16.01 7.85 2.34
N ASP A 103 15.33 7.21 1.39
CA ASP A 103 15.18 7.71 0.01
C ASP A 103 13.80 7.38 -0.54
N SER A 104 12.91 8.37 -0.53
CA SER A 104 11.55 8.22 -1.04
C SER A 104 11.46 8.02 -2.56
N ARG A 105 12.53 8.29 -3.30
CA ARG A 105 12.58 8.08 -4.75
C ARG A 105 13.11 6.70 -5.13
N ASN A 106 13.89 6.08 -4.24
CA ASN A 106 14.47 4.76 -4.43
C ASN A 106 14.44 3.96 -3.12
N PRO A 107 13.24 3.58 -2.64
CA PRO A 107 13.07 2.92 -1.37
C PRO A 107 13.79 1.57 -1.32
N ALA A 108 14.33 1.24 -0.15
CA ALA A 108 14.90 -0.07 0.07
C ALA A 108 13.83 -1.17 -0.03
N ARG A 109 14.16 -2.30 -0.65
CA ARG A 109 13.23 -3.40 -0.92
C ARG A 109 13.58 -4.65 -0.15
N LEU A 110 12.59 -5.21 0.56
CA LEU A 110 12.63 -6.53 1.17
C LEU A 110 11.50 -7.38 0.59
N THR A 111 11.82 -8.54 0.04
CA THR A 111 10.85 -9.43 -0.59
C THR A 111 10.87 -10.80 0.07
N THR A 112 9.68 -11.33 0.37
CA THR A 112 9.48 -12.75 0.69
C THR A 112 8.89 -13.43 -0.53
N GLY A 113 9.55 -14.44 -1.06
CA GLY A 113 8.97 -15.24 -2.14
C GLY A 113 7.90 -16.21 -1.61
N ASN A 114 7.04 -16.70 -2.53
CA ASN A 114 6.14 -17.82 -2.30
C ASN A 114 4.86 -17.58 -1.47
N GLY A 115 4.43 -16.34 -1.25
CA GLY A 115 3.16 -16.05 -0.58
C GLY A 115 1.96 -16.08 -1.52
N GLY A 116 1.86 -15.12 -2.40
CA GLY A 116 0.69 -14.91 -3.26
C GLY A 116 -0.50 -14.30 -2.52
N PRO A 117 -0.25 -13.25 -1.70
CA PRO A 117 -1.29 -12.68 -0.85
C PRO A 117 -2.41 -12.05 -1.67
N SER A 118 -3.63 -12.41 -1.34
CA SER A 118 -4.85 -11.76 -1.84
C SER A 118 -5.35 -10.66 -0.91
N GLN A 119 -4.94 -10.70 0.36
CA GLN A 119 -5.24 -9.73 1.40
C GLN A 119 -4.19 -9.81 2.49
N ILE A 120 -3.86 -8.68 3.12
CA ILE A 120 -3.00 -8.61 4.30
C ILE A 120 -3.65 -7.80 5.41
N CYS A 121 -3.29 -8.14 6.64
CA CYS A 121 -3.53 -7.32 7.82
C CYS A 121 -2.18 -7.09 8.48
N VAL A 122 -1.78 -5.84 8.65
CA VAL A 122 -0.50 -5.47 9.25
C VAL A 122 -0.75 -4.92 10.64
N CYS A 123 -0.03 -5.45 11.62
CA CYS A 123 -0.07 -5.05 13.02
C CYS A 123 1.32 -4.55 13.43
N PRO A 124 1.62 -3.25 13.27
CA PRO A 124 2.88 -2.67 13.70
C PRO A 124 3.05 -2.74 15.23
N ASN A 125 4.28 -2.89 15.67
CA ASN A 125 4.67 -2.83 17.07
C ASN A 125 6.03 -2.13 17.22
N GLU A 126 6.48 -1.91 18.44
CA GLU A 126 7.73 -1.18 18.74
C GLU A 126 9.01 -1.81 18.18
N ASN A 127 8.99 -3.12 17.87
CA ASN A 127 10.14 -3.88 17.38
C ASN A 127 10.01 -4.25 15.89
N GLY A 128 8.88 -3.93 15.23
CA GLY A 128 8.62 -4.29 13.84
C GLY A 128 7.14 -4.41 13.53
N ALA A 129 6.72 -5.52 12.91
CA ALA A 129 5.32 -5.79 12.62
C ALA A 129 5.03 -7.29 12.52
N GLU A 130 3.80 -7.67 12.80
CA GLU A 130 3.21 -8.93 12.38
C GLU A 130 2.32 -8.69 11.17
N ILE A 131 2.46 -9.52 10.14
CA ILE A 131 1.68 -9.42 8.91
C ILE A 131 0.96 -10.74 8.69
N LEU A 132 -0.36 -10.73 8.89
CA LEU A 132 -1.21 -11.85 8.53
C LEU A 132 -1.59 -11.77 7.05
N SER A 133 -1.29 -12.80 6.29
CA SER A 133 -1.54 -12.89 4.86
C SER A 133 -2.52 -14.01 4.52
N ALA A 134 -3.49 -13.70 3.68
CA ALA A 134 -4.37 -14.69 3.08
C ALA A 134 -3.81 -15.12 1.71
N ASP A 135 -3.07 -16.23 1.69
CA ASP A 135 -2.40 -16.73 0.50
C ASP A 135 -3.35 -17.66 -0.28
N ARG A 136 -4.19 -17.04 -1.09
CA ARG A 136 -5.27 -17.70 -1.82
C ARG A 136 -4.78 -18.84 -2.72
N GLU A 137 -3.70 -18.62 -3.46
CA GLU A 137 -3.18 -19.58 -4.46
C GLU A 137 -2.67 -20.88 -3.79
N ARG A 138 -2.34 -20.80 -2.50
CA ARG A 138 -1.88 -21.93 -1.69
C ARG A 138 -2.94 -22.45 -0.73
N GLY A 139 -4.09 -21.78 -0.62
CA GLY A 139 -5.17 -22.15 0.28
C GLY A 139 -4.77 -22.09 1.76
N GLN A 140 -3.98 -21.10 2.17
CA GLN A 140 -3.45 -20.98 3.53
C GLN A 140 -3.47 -19.54 4.04
N ALA A 141 -3.43 -19.39 5.36
CA ALA A 141 -3.10 -18.13 6.04
C ALA A 141 -1.68 -18.24 6.60
N VAL A 142 -0.89 -17.19 6.43
CA VAL A 142 0.52 -17.14 6.84
C VAL A 142 0.74 -15.92 7.72
N LEU A 143 1.48 -16.11 8.82
CA LEU A 143 1.94 -15.02 9.67
C LEU A 143 3.43 -14.78 9.37
N TYR A 144 3.74 -13.57 8.91
CA TYR A 144 5.11 -13.08 8.76
C TYR A 144 5.45 -12.17 9.95
N THR A 145 6.66 -12.28 10.46
CA THR A 145 7.21 -11.36 11.45
C THR A 145 8.32 -10.54 10.80
N VAL A 146 8.17 -9.23 10.80
CA VAL A 146 9.20 -8.27 10.39
C VAL A 146 9.83 -7.70 11.66
N THR A 147 11.14 -7.78 11.77
CA THR A 147 11.89 -7.19 12.90
C THR A 147 12.82 -6.11 12.39
N ALA A 148 12.85 -4.96 13.08
CA ALA A 148 13.88 -3.96 12.83
C ALA A 148 15.23 -4.49 13.34
N GLU A 149 16.29 -4.38 12.53
CA GLU A 149 17.65 -4.57 13.03
C GLU A 149 18.00 -3.45 14.00
N LYS A 150 18.66 -3.83 15.11
CA LYS A 150 19.11 -2.88 16.16
C LYS A 150 20.41 -2.21 15.76
#